data_39646f1dc1693ed2168dc9dfd7a5db85
#
_entry.id   39646f1dc1693ed2168dc9dfd7a5db85
#
_cell.length_a   1.000
_cell.length_b   1.000
_cell.length_c   1.000
_cell.angle_alpha   90.00
_cell.angle_beta   90.00
_cell.angle_gamma   90.00
#
_symmetry.space_group_name_H-M   'P 1'
#
loop_
_entity.id
_entity.type
_entity.pdbx_description
1 polymer ?
#
loop_
_entity_poly.entity_id
_entity_poly.type
_entity_poly.pdbx_seq_one_letter_code
_entity_poly.pdbx_strand_id
1 'polypeptide(L)'
;MTVSTGPQLDDSPAGKILKLLRQHGACAIKEMVERLGVTQTAVRQQLTALIAQGLVTASSVCDGRGRPPAIYRLSKKGKGLSTRLPDRLALLLLEEVLTQDAAGGTSKAPQTRLQRLSLGMSHHYAEQMRGDTVAERLQQWVDWLEQHGIVCEVAEDSDVYVLTEYGCPYYGLAQQHREVCRLETEALEHALGAPVTLLQSQLEGNQGCQFRMRKNPVSTTT
;
A
#
# COMPACT_ATOMS: atom_id res chain seq x y z
N MET A 1 28.07 -5.20 -12.11
CA MET A 1 27.63 -5.06 -10.71
C MET A 1 26.19 -5.55 -10.66
N THR A 2 25.97 -6.80 -10.23
CA THR A 2 24.64 -7.36 -10.05
C THR A 2 24.05 -6.76 -8.77
N VAL A 3 23.08 -5.89 -8.93
CA VAL A 3 22.25 -5.41 -7.81
C VAL A 3 21.52 -6.63 -7.27
N SER A 4 21.89 -7.07 -6.06
CA SER A 4 21.19 -8.12 -5.34
C SER A 4 19.78 -7.60 -5.04
N THR A 5 18.83 -8.03 -5.86
CA THR A 5 17.41 -7.76 -5.61
C THR A 5 17.04 -8.53 -4.34
N GLY A 6 16.85 -7.81 -3.23
CA GLY A 6 16.27 -8.36 -2.01
C GLY A 6 14.88 -8.96 -2.30
N PRO A 7 14.30 -9.72 -1.36
CA PRO A 7 12.99 -10.33 -1.55
C PRO A 7 11.96 -9.24 -1.84
N GLN A 8 11.36 -9.35 -3.01
CA GLN A 8 10.25 -8.50 -3.45
C GLN A 8 8.93 -9.18 -3.08
N LEU A 9 7.84 -8.40 -3.11
CA LEU A 9 6.48 -8.93 -2.99
C LEU A 9 6.04 -9.58 -4.32
N ASP A 10 6.88 -10.47 -4.82
CA ASP A 10 6.68 -11.25 -6.04
C ASP A 10 6.00 -12.60 -5.71
N ASP A 11 5.85 -13.44 -6.72
CA ASP A 11 5.29 -14.79 -6.55
C ASP A 11 6.30 -15.83 -6.08
N SER A 12 7.51 -15.42 -5.70
CA SER A 12 8.48 -16.31 -5.05
C SER A 12 7.92 -16.86 -3.72
N PRO A 13 8.43 -18.01 -3.25
CA PRO A 13 7.99 -18.55 -1.96
C PRO A 13 8.16 -17.57 -0.80
N ALA A 14 9.19 -16.74 -0.81
CA ALA A 14 9.42 -15.70 0.16
C ALA A 14 8.39 -14.55 0.00
N GLY A 15 8.13 -14.11 -1.23
CA GLY A 15 7.15 -13.09 -1.55
C GLY A 15 5.73 -13.48 -1.14
N LYS A 16 5.33 -14.74 -1.37
CA LYS A 16 4.03 -15.28 -0.93
C LYS A 16 3.88 -15.24 0.59
N ILE A 17 4.92 -15.57 1.36
CA ILE A 17 4.89 -15.45 2.83
C ILE A 17 4.77 -13.99 3.26
N LEU A 18 5.49 -13.08 2.62
CA LEU A 18 5.40 -11.64 2.92
C LEU A 18 4.00 -11.07 2.60
N LYS A 19 3.40 -11.47 1.46
CA LYS A 19 2.01 -11.10 1.10
C LYS A 19 1.04 -11.61 2.17
N LEU A 20 1.15 -12.88 2.56
CA LEU A 20 0.28 -13.49 3.57
C LEU A 20 0.40 -12.80 4.95
N LEU A 21 1.62 -12.52 5.40
CA LEU A 21 1.84 -11.78 6.65
C LEU A 21 1.34 -10.34 6.58
N ARG A 22 1.27 -9.77 5.41
CA ARG A 22 0.73 -8.44 5.18
C ARG A 22 -0.80 -8.43 5.31
N GLN A 23 -1.48 -9.40 4.70
CA GLN A 23 -2.95 -9.53 4.75
C GLN A 23 -3.46 -9.95 6.13
N HIS A 24 -2.79 -10.93 6.76
CA HIS A 24 -3.32 -11.56 7.98
C HIS A 24 -2.59 -11.13 9.26
N GLY A 25 -1.56 -10.29 9.14
CA GLY A 25 -0.79 -9.81 10.28
C GLY A 25 0.11 -10.89 10.87
N ALA A 26 -0.19 -11.36 12.07
CA ALA A 26 0.59 -12.37 12.76
C ALA A 26 0.07 -13.78 12.44
N CYS A 27 0.93 -14.68 11.93
CA CYS A 27 0.57 -16.05 11.56
C CYS A 27 1.52 -17.08 12.17
N ALA A 28 0.96 -18.25 12.51
CA ALA A 28 1.74 -19.44 12.84
C ALA A 28 2.15 -20.19 11.57
N ILE A 29 3.20 -21.06 11.65
CA ILE A 29 3.64 -21.86 10.51
C ILE A 29 2.50 -22.75 9.95
N LYS A 30 1.65 -23.30 10.84
CA LYS A 30 0.54 -24.15 10.43
C LYS A 30 -0.42 -23.40 9.49
N GLU A 31 -0.78 -22.18 9.83
CA GLU A 31 -1.66 -21.33 9.01
C GLU A 31 -1.02 -21.00 7.66
N MET A 32 0.31 -20.73 7.64
CA MET A 32 1.04 -20.50 6.40
C MET A 32 1.03 -21.72 5.49
N VAL A 33 1.24 -22.92 6.06
CA VAL A 33 1.18 -24.20 5.32
C VAL A 33 -0.20 -24.41 4.69
N GLU A 34 -1.25 -24.23 5.48
CA GLU A 34 -2.64 -24.42 5.03
C GLU A 34 -3.01 -23.42 3.91
N ARG A 35 -2.64 -22.16 4.06
CA ARG A 35 -3.01 -21.10 3.10
C ARG A 35 -2.16 -21.12 1.82
N LEU A 36 -0.87 -21.48 1.93
CA LEU A 36 0.06 -21.45 0.79
C LEU A 36 0.14 -22.80 0.06
N GLY A 37 -0.39 -23.87 0.63
CA GLY A 37 -0.32 -25.21 0.04
C GLY A 37 1.12 -25.77 -0.08
N VAL A 38 2.03 -25.35 0.82
CA VAL A 38 3.44 -25.74 0.81
C VAL A 38 3.81 -26.53 2.06
N THR A 39 4.97 -27.22 2.04
CA THR A 39 5.41 -28.01 3.19
C THR A 39 5.91 -27.13 4.34
N GLN A 40 5.78 -27.63 5.57
CA GLN A 40 6.28 -26.95 6.76
C GLN A 40 7.79 -26.66 6.69
N THR A 41 8.57 -27.57 6.09
CA THR A 41 10.00 -27.40 5.90
C THR A 41 10.30 -26.23 4.98
N ALA A 42 9.58 -26.10 3.87
CA ALA A 42 9.73 -24.99 2.94
C ALA A 42 9.39 -23.65 3.62
N VAL A 43 8.30 -23.59 4.38
CA VAL A 43 7.93 -22.37 5.14
C VAL A 43 9.03 -21.99 6.13
N ARG A 44 9.55 -22.95 6.90
CA ARG A 44 10.64 -22.69 7.88
C ARG A 44 11.89 -22.16 7.22
N GLN A 45 12.29 -22.73 6.10
CA GLN A 45 13.47 -22.30 5.36
C GLN A 45 13.34 -20.84 4.90
N GLN A 46 12.18 -20.48 4.33
CA GLN A 46 11.93 -19.12 3.90
C GLN A 46 11.88 -18.15 5.09
N LEU A 47 11.19 -18.51 6.19
CA LEU A 47 11.13 -17.69 7.40
C LEU A 47 12.51 -17.43 7.99
N THR A 48 13.40 -18.46 8.02
CA THR A 48 14.79 -18.29 8.48
C THR A 48 15.52 -17.23 7.66
N ALA A 49 15.39 -17.28 6.34
CA ALA A 49 16.00 -16.30 5.44
C ALA A 49 15.40 -14.90 5.64
N LEU A 50 14.07 -14.79 5.78
CA LEU A 50 13.36 -13.51 5.98
C LEU A 50 13.70 -12.88 7.34
N ILE A 51 13.88 -13.69 8.39
CA ILE A 51 14.34 -13.23 9.72
C ILE A 51 15.79 -12.74 9.63
N ALA A 52 16.67 -13.48 8.99
CA ALA A 52 18.08 -13.08 8.80
C ALA A 52 18.20 -11.73 8.05
N GLN A 53 17.27 -11.45 7.12
CA GLN A 53 17.16 -10.18 6.40
C GLN A 53 16.49 -9.08 7.23
N GLY A 54 15.98 -9.40 8.41
CA GLY A 54 15.28 -8.48 9.29
C GLY A 54 13.89 -8.06 8.80
N LEU A 55 13.27 -8.83 7.90
CA LEU A 55 11.95 -8.53 7.33
C LEU A 55 10.80 -9.11 8.16
N VAL A 56 11.06 -10.22 8.84
CA VAL A 56 10.10 -10.92 9.69
C VAL A 56 10.66 -11.02 11.10
N THR A 57 9.79 -10.92 12.09
CA THR A 57 10.11 -11.20 13.49
C THR A 57 9.29 -12.39 13.96
N ALA A 58 9.89 -13.20 14.83
CA ALA A 58 9.21 -14.30 15.51
C ALA A 58 8.99 -13.91 16.98
N SER A 59 7.81 -14.23 17.50
CA SER A 59 7.48 -14.13 18.94
C SER A 59 6.83 -15.43 19.37
N SER A 60 7.08 -15.85 20.62
CA SER A 60 6.36 -16.96 21.24
C SER A 60 5.26 -16.41 22.13
N VAL A 61 4.05 -16.90 21.99
CA VAL A 61 2.94 -16.56 22.90
C VAL A 61 2.86 -17.69 23.93
N CYS A 62 3.23 -17.41 25.17
CA CYS A 62 3.07 -18.37 26.27
C CYS A 62 1.60 -18.39 26.67
N ASP A 63 0.88 -19.42 26.29
CA ASP A 63 -0.49 -19.67 26.72
C ASP A 63 -0.65 -21.16 27.08
N GLY A 64 -0.38 -21.47 28.36
CA GLY A 64 -0.61 -22.79 28.92
C GLY A 64 0.53 -23.80 28.84
N ARG A 65 0.21 -25.11 29.09
CA ARG A 65 1.16 -26.23 29.12
C ARG A 65 1.59 -26.65 27.70
N GLY A 66 2.86 -26.57 27.40
CA GLY A 66 3.48 -26.99 26.14
C GLY A 66 4.44 -25.94 25.57
N ARG A 67 5.23 -26.32 24.54
CA ARG A 67 6.07 -25.36 23.82
C ARG A 67 5.16 -24.44 22.99
N PRO A 68 5.11 -23.12 23.32
CA PRO A 68 4.21 -22.20 22.61
C PRO A 68 4.55 -22.15 21.11
N PRO A 69 3.53 -22.09 20.25
CA PRO A 69 3.75 -21.92 18.81
C PRO A 69 4.45 -20.57 18.57
N ALA A 70 5.45 -20.59 17.70
CA ALA A 70 6.06 -19.36 17.23
C ALA A 70 5.09 -18.63 16.29
N ILE A 71 4.87 -17.36 16.54
CA ILE A 71 4.04 -16.47 15.73
C ILE A 71 4.98 -15.51 14.99
N TYR A 72 4.78 -15.39 13.69
CA TYR A 72 5.59 -14.60 12.78
C TYR A 72 4.81 -13.38 12.32
N ARG A 73 5.49 -12.23 12.23
CA ARG A 73 4.90 -10.97 11.75
C ARG A 73 5.93 -10.16 10.97
N LEU A 74 5.49 -9.25 10.13
CA LEU A 74 6.38 -8.32 9.47
C LEU A 74 7.04 -7.40 10.52
N SER A 75 8.35 -7.20 10.37
CA SER A 75 9.08 -6.15 11.10
C SER A 75 8.74 -4.76 10.55
N LYS A 76 9.24 -3.68 11.18
CA LYS A 76 9.16 -2.32 10.59
C LYS A 76 9.78 -2.27 9.19
N LYS A 77 10.93 -2.94 8.99
CA LYS A 77 11.59 -3.05 7.69
C LYS A 77 10.74 -3.86 6.70
N GLY A 78 10.11 -4.95 7.14
CA GLY A 78 9.21 -5.76 6.31
C GLY A 78 7.94 -5.02 5.89
N LYS A 79 7.38 -4.20 6.79
CA LYS A 79 6.23 -3.32 6.46
C LYS A 79 6.62 -2.22 5.47
N GLY A 80 7.85 -1.71 5.55
CA GLY A 80 8.41 -0.71 4.64
C GLY A 80 9.03 -1.29 3.37
N LEU A 81 8.91 -2.61 3.12
CA LEU A 81 9.24 -3.19 1.82
C LEU A 81 8.31 -2.56 0.78
N SER A 82 8.86 -1.56 0.14
CA SER A 82 8.13 -0.71 -0.78
C SER A 82 8.12 -1.32 -2.17
N THR A 83 7.04 -1.10 -2.82
CA THR A 83 6.86 -1.12 -4.26
C THR A 83 7.70 -0.01 -4.91
N ARG A 84 7.83 0.02 -6.22
CA ARG A 84 8.55 1.10 -6.96
C ARG A 84 7.81 2.44 -6.99
N LEU A 85 6.72 2.59 -6.24
CA LEU A 85 5.91 3.81 -6.18
C LEU A 85 6.63 5.04 -5.59
N PRO A 86 7.54 4.92 -4.59
CA PRO A 86 8.32 6.07 -4.14
C PRO A 86 9.12 6.76 -5.23
N ASP A 87 9.57 6.02 -6.24
CA ASP A 87 10.32 6.61 -7.37
C ASP A 87 9.43 7.59 -8.15
N ARG A 88 8.14 7.28 -8.29
CA ARG A 88 7.19 8.17 -8.99
C ARG A 88 6.91 9.44 -8.19
N LEU A 89 6.71 9.33 -6.88
CA LEU A 89 6.55 10.50 -6.02
C LEU A 89 7.81 11.40 -6.07
N ALA A 90 8.99 10.79 -6.08
CA ALA A 90 10.25 11.51 -6.22
C ALA A 90 10.34 12.27 -7.55
N LEU A 91 9.90 11.66 -8.66
CA LEU A 91 9.82 12.32 -9.96
C LEU A 91 8.85 13.50 -9.94
N LEU A 92 7.65 13.34 -9.38
CA LEU A 92 6.67 14.43 -9.26
C LEU A 92 7.20 15.59 -8.39
N LEU A 93 7.91 15.27 -7.31
CA LEU A 93 8.57 16.28 -6.47
C LEU A 93 9.65 17.02 -7.25
N LEU A 94 10.45 16.31 -8.04
CA LEU A 94 11.50 16.91 -8.88
C LEU A 94 10.88 17.81 -9.96
N GLU A 95 9.84 17.35 -10.65
CA GLU A 95 9.08 18.14 -11.63
C GLU A 95 8.54 19.43 -11.01
N GLU A 96 7.98 19.37 -9.81
CA GLU A 96 7.48 20.53 -9.07
C GLU A 96 8.60 21.52 -8.73
N VAL A 97 9.79 21.04 -8.33
CA VAL A 97 10.95 21.90 -8.04
C VAL A 97 11.46 22.58 -9.32
N LEU A 98 11.63 21.81 -10.41
CA LEU A 98 12.16 22.35 -11.68
C LEU A 98 11.21 23.37 -12.32
N THR A 99 9.89 23.17 -12.22
CA THR A 99 8.93 24.13 -12.76
C THR A 99 8.90 25.45 -11.99
N GLN A 100 9.18 25.42 -10.69
CA GLN A 100 9.30 26.65 -9.88
C GLN A 100 10.54 27.47 -10.23
N ASP A 101 11.67 26.82 -10.47
CA ASP A 101 12.90 27.50 -10.85
C ASP A 101 12.76 28.19 -12.22
N ALA A 102 12.04 27.56 -13.16
CA ALA A 102 11.76 28.12 -14.48
C ALA A 102 10.77 29.30 -14.45
N ALA A 103 9.87 29.37 -13.49
CA ALA A 103 8.83 30.40 -13.39
C ALA A 103 9.26 31.66 -12.63
N GLY A 104 10.52 31.76 -12.19
CA GLY A 104 11.06 32.98 -11.56
C GLY A 104 10.31 33.44 -10.30
N GLY A 105 9.72 32.54 -9.55
CA GLY A 105 9.22 32.78 -8.17
C GLY A 105 7.92 33.63 -8.05
N THR A 106 7.20 33.92 -9.13
CA THR A 106 5.99 34.78 -9.10
C THR A 106 4.72 34.07 -9.57
N SER A 107 4.56 32.78 -9.23
CA SER A 107 3.28 32.11 -9.52
C SER A 107 2.17 32.66 -8.60
N LYS A 108 1.28 33.46 -9.17
CA LYS A 108 0.06 34.00 -8.53
C LYS A 108 -1.04 32.94 -8.31
N ALA A 109 -0.74 31.67 -8.32
CA ALA A 109 -1.73 30.63 -8.11
C ALA A 109 -1.95 30.39 -6.61
N PRO A 110 -3.20 30.43 -6.10
CA PRO A 110 -3.50 30.26 -4.68
C PRO A 110 -3.32 28.81 -4.19
N GLN A 111 -2.90 27.89 -5.06
CA GLN A 111 -2.70 26.48 -4.70
C GLN A 111 -1.39 26.27 -3.94
N THR A 112 -1.48 25.58 -2.82
CA THR A 112 -0.31 25.17 -2.05
C THR A 112 0.51 24.13 -2.83
N ARG A 113 1.82 24.00 -2.51
CA ARG A 113 2.67 22.95 -3.10
C ARG A 113 2.07 21.55 -2.97
N LEU A 114 1.44 21.27 -1.82
CA LEU A 114 0.77 20.00 -1.57
C LEU A 114 -0.40 19.77 -2.52
N GLN A 115 -1.19 20.78 -2.82
CA GLN A 115 -2.29 20.67 -3.80
C GLN A 115 -1.79 20.39 -5.23
N ARG A 116 -0.68 20.98 -5.64
CA ARG A 116 -0.08 20.67 -6.95
C ARG A 116 0.47 19.25 -7.02
N LEU A 117 1.11 18.78 -5.94
CA LEU A 117 1.56 17.38 -5.84
C LEU A 117 0.38 16.40 -5.87
N SER A 118 -0.69 16.68 -5.12
CA SER A 118 -1.93 15.89 -5.16
C SER A 118 -2.50 15.82 -6.57
N LEU A 119 -2.53 16.94 -7.29
CA LEU A 119 -3.01 16.99 -8.67
C LEU A 119 -2.09 16.19 -9.63
N GLY A 120 -0.76 16.29 -9.47
CA GLY A 120 0.19 15.47 -10.23
C GLY A 120 0.03 13.97 -9.98
N MET A 121 -0.19 13.59 -8.73
CA MET A 121 -0.49 12.20 -8.37
C MET A 121 -1.84 11.76 -8.96
N SER A 122 -2.87 12.61 -8.92
CA SER A 122 -4.19 12.28 -9.47
C SER A 122 -4.16 12.07 -10.98
N HIS A 123 -3.40 12.85 -11.71
CA HIS A 123 -3.19 12.63 -13.16
C HIS A 123 -2.55 11.28 -13.42
N HIS A 124 -1.50 10.94 -12.66
CA HIS A 124 -0.85 9.65 -12.80
C HIS A 124 -1.80 8.49 -12.47
N TYR A 125 -2.62 8.61 -11.43
CA TYR A 125 -3.61 7.60 -11.08
C TYR A 125 -4.71 7.50 -12.16
N ALA A 126 -5.20 8.63 -12.66
CA ALA A 126 -6.21 8.67 -13.72
C ALA A 126 -5.74 8.03 -15.04
N GLU A 127 -4.44 8.05 -15.34
CA GLU A 127 -3.87 7.31 -16.46
C GLU A 127 -4.06 5.79 -16.33
N GLN A 128 -4.14 5.29 -15.11
CA GLN A 128 -4.34 3.87 -14.79
C GLN A 128 -5.84 3.51 -14.65
N MET A 129 -6.71 4.51 -14.50
CA MET A 129 -8.13 4.36 -14.21
C MET A 129 -8.98 5.02 -15.32
N ARG A 130 -9.17 4.32 -16.44
CA ARG A 130 -9.87 4.84 -17.63
C ARG A 130 -11.33 4.38 -17.77
N GLY A 131 -11.89 3.76 -16.74
CA GLY A 131 -13.27 3.28 -16.73
C GLY A 131 -14.30 4.43 -16.70
N ASP A 132 -15.50 4.16 -17.18
CA ASP A 132 -16.62 5.13 -17.17
C ASP A 132 -17.28 5.21 -15.79
N THR A 133 -17.26 4.12 -15.03
CA THR A 133 -17.85 4.02 -13.69
C THR A 133 -16.78 3.99 -12.59
N VAL A 134 -17.19 4.33 -11.37
CA VAL A 134 -16.32 4.21 -10.18
C VAL A 134 -15.86 2.76 -9.98
N ALA A 135 -16.75 1.79 -10.23
CA ALA A 135 -16.44 0.36 -10.12
C ALA A 135 -15.32 -0.06 -11.07
N GLU A 136 -15.41 0.32 -12.34
CA GLU A 136 -14.40 0.00 -13.36
C GLU A 136 -13.06 0.64 -13.05
N ARG A 137 -13.06 1.92 -12.66
CA ARG A 137 -11.84 2.64 -12.26
C ARG A 137 -11.21 2.01 -11.02
N LEU A 138 -12.02 1.65 -10.02
CA LEU A 138 -11.53 1.00 -8.82
C LEU A 138 -10.91 -0.37 -9.13
N GLN A 139 -11.53 -1.18 -10.00
CA GLN A 139 -10.97 -2.47 -10.40
C GLN A 139 -9.63 -2.30 -11.12
N GLN A 140 -9.53 -1.35 -12.06
CA GLN A 140 -8.27 -1.06 -12.75
C GLN A 140 -7.18 -0.58 -11.78
N TRP A 141 -7.57 0.19 -10.75
CA TRP A 141 -6.64 0.61 -9.71
C TRP A 141 -6.13 -0.57 -8.87
N VAL A 142 -7.02 -1.48 -8.48
CA VAL A 142 -6.64 -2.71 -7.77
C VAL A 142 -5.68 -3.54 -8.59
N ASP A 143 -6.00 -3.78 -9.87
CA ASP A 143 -5.15 -4.55 -10.78
C ASP A 143 -3.76 -3.92 -10.92
N TRP A 144 -3.70 -2.59 -11.00
CA TRP A 144 -2.45 -1.85 -11.06
C TRP A 144 -1.65 -1.96 -9.76
N LEU A 145 -2.28 -1.81 -8.60
CA LEU A 145 -1.64 -1.96 -7.29
C LEU A 145 -1.06 -3.37 -7.11
N GLU A 146 -1.82 -4.41 -7.49
CA GLU A 146 -1.38 -5.80 -7.40
C GLU A 146 -0.17 -6.08 -8.30
N GLN A 147 -0.16 -5.53 -9.52
CA GLN A 147 1.01 -5.61 -10.42
C GLN A 147 2.26 -4.96 -9.79
N HIS A 148 2.07 -3.98 -8.91
CA HIS A 148 3.14 -3.32 -8.16
C HIS A 148 3.42 -3.97 -6.80
N GLY A 149 2.80 -5.13 -6.51
CA GLY A 149 3.03 -5.92 -5.30
C GLY A 149 2.31 -5.40 -4.07
N ILE A 150 1.30 -4.52 -4.24
CA ILE A 150 0.41 -4.11 -3.16
C ILE A 150 -0.78 -5.06 -3.16
N VAL A 151 -1.00 -5.72 -2.05
CA VAL A 151 -2.14 -6.63 -1.88
C VAL A 151 -3.36 -5.80 -1.50
N CYS A 152 -4.45 -5.99 -2.22
CA CYS A 152 -5.69 -5.25 -2.04
C CYS A 152 -6.89 -6.17 -1.83
N GLU A 153 -7.89 -5.65 -1.16
CA GLU A 153 -9.22 -6.24 -1.06
C GLU A 153 -10.27 -5.13 -1.24
N VAL A 154 -11.33 -5.42 -1.97
CA VAL A 154 -12.48 -4.53 -2.11
C VAL A 154 -13.69 -5.20 -1.49
N ALA A 155 -14.25 -4.55 -0.47
CA ALA A 155 -15.56 -4.88 0.07
C ALA A 155 -16.60 -3.94 -0.55
N GLU A 156 -17.75 -4.52 -0.88
CA GLU A 156 -18.89 -3.80 -1.44
C GLU A 156 -20.04 -3.79 -0.43
N ASP A 157 -20.54 -2.61 -0.12
CA ASP A 157 -21.76 -2.40 0.63
C ASP A 157 -22.74 -1.58 -0.24
N SER A 158 -24.00 -1.43 0.19
CA SER A 158 -25.12 -0.88 -0.59
C SER A 158 -24.72 0.29 -1.51
N ASP A 159 -24.13 1.35 -0.95
CA ASP A 159 -23.81 2.59 -1.67
C ASP A 159 -22.33 2.92 -1.73
N VAL A 160 -21.48 2.07 -1.16
CA VAL A 160 -20.05 2.34 -1.02
C VAL A 160 -19.20 1.14 -1.40
N TYR A 161 -17.97 1.43 -1.83
CA TYR A 161 -16.85 0.49 -1.85
C TYR A 161 -15.90 0.82 -0.70
N VAL A 162 -15.29 -0.21 -0.12
CA VAL A 162 -14.18 -0.08 0.83
C VAL A 162 -12.99 -0.83 0.25
N LEU A 163 -12.00 -0.07 -0.20
CA LEU A 163 -10.70 -0.59 -0.63
C LEU A 163 -9.81 -0.73 0.60
N THR A 164 -9.28 -1.92 0.83
CA THR A 164 -8.24 -2.18 1.82
C THR A 164 -6.93 -2.45 1.11
N GLU A 165 -5.92 -1.62 1.34
CA GLU A 165 -4.56 -1.78 0.85
C GLU A 165 -3.68 -2.33 1.97
N TYR A 166 -3.23 -3.58 1.83
CA TYR A 166 -2.33 -4.23 2.79
C TYR A 166 -0.87 -3.87 2.51
N GLY A 167 -0.54 -2.62 2.67
CA GLY A 167 0.80 -2.09 2.52
C GLY A 167 0.79 -0.71 1.87
N CYS A 168 1.11 0.29 2.67
CA CYS A 168 1.23 1.65 2.18
C CYS A 168 2.48 1.77 1.27
N PRO A 169 2.34 2.21 0.02
CA PRO A 169 3.48 2.43 -0.88
C PRO A 169 4.45 3.49 -0.35
N TYR A 170 3.94 4.40 0.46
CA TYR A 170 4.68 5.53 1.02
C TYR A 170 4.97 5.39 2.51
N TYR A 171 4.91 4.18 3.09
CA TYR A 171 4.97 3.95 4.53
C TYR A 171 6.15 4.65 5.23
N GLY A 172 7.36 4.54 4.66
CA GLY A 172 8.54 5.17 5.23
C GLY A 172 8.48 6.71 5.26
N LEU A 173 7.89 7.32 4.22
CA LEU A 173 7.69 8.75 4.14
C LEU A 173 6.53 9.21 5.04
N ALA A 174 5.43 8.47 5.03
CA ALA A 174 4.23 8.77 5.81
C ALA A 174 4.47 8.70 7.33
N GLN A 175 5.43 7.88 7.78
CA GLN A 175 5.86 7.87 9.19
C GLN A 175 6.45 9.20 9.67
N GLN A 176 7.08 9.96 8.78
CA GLN A 176 7.68 11.26 9.08
C GLN A 176 6.74 12.42 8.71
N HIS A 177 5.92 12.23 7.67
CA HIS A 177 5.07 13.25 7.06
C HIS A 177 3.68 12.69 6.78
N ARG A 178 2.76 12.86 7.72
CA ARG A 178 1.38 12.35 7.62
C ARG A 178 0.57 12.99 6.49
N GLU A 179 1.02 14.14 6.00
CA GLU A 179 0.45 14.85 4.86
C GLU A 179 0.41 13.98 3.60
N VAL A 180 1.31 13.00 3.48
CA VAL A 180 1.35 12.04 2.36
C VAL A 180 0.06 11.22 2.29
N CYS A 181 -0.52 10.81 3.43
CA CYS A 181 -1.80 10.08 3.46
C CYS A 181 -2.94 10.94 2.90
N ARG A 182 -2.92 12.25 3.17
CA ARG A 182 -3.90 13.18 2.61
C ARG A 182 -3.71 13.35 1.11
N LEU A 183 -2.47 13.51 0.65
CA LEU A 183 -2.15 13.60 -0.78
C LEU A 183 -2.67 12.38 -1.54
N GLU A 184 -2.46 11.18 -1.00
CA GLU A 184 -2.93 9.93 -1.60
C GLU A 184 -4.45 9.87 -1.66
N THR A 185 -5.13 10.24 -0.55
CA THR A 185 -6.60 10.28 -0.50
C THR A 185 -7.18 11.25 -1.53
N GLU A 186 -6.65 12.48 -1.60
CA GLU A 186 -7.06 13.50 -2.57
C GLU A 186 -6.79 13.04 -4.02
N ALA A 187 -5.66 12.40 -4.26
CA ALA A 187 -5.30 11.88 -5.59
C ALA A 187 -6.27 10.77 -6.03
N LEU A 188 -6.62 9.85 -5.12
CA LEU A 188 -7.62 8.81 -5.37
C LEU A 188 -9.00 9.40 -5.64
N GLU A 189 -9.43 10.40 -4.85
CA GLU A 189 -10.70 11.09 -5.04
C GLU A 189 -10.83 11.69 -6.44
N HIS A 190 -9.81 12.41 -6.88
CA HIS A 190 -9.77 13.00 -8.23
C HIS A 190 -9.76 11.94 -9.33
N ALA A 191 -8.96 10.89 -9.18
CA ALA A 191 -8.82 9.85 -10.20
C ALA A 191 -10.08 8.97 -10.31
N LEU A 192 -10.70 8.63 -9.18
CA LEU A 192 -11.96 7.88 -9.15
C LEU A 192 -13.16 8.73 -9.56
N GLY A 193 -13.07 10.05 -9.42
CA GLY A 193 -14.20 10.97 -9.64
C GLY A 193 -15.32 10.79 -8.61
N ALA A 194 -15.00 10.37 -7.39
CA ALA A 194 -15.94 10.14 -6.30
C ALA A 194 -15.28 10.50 -4.96
N PRO A 195 -16.03 11.03 -3.98
CA PRO A 195 -15.49 11.33 -2.66
C PRO A 195 -14.83 10.11 -2.00
N VAL A 196 -13.59 10.29 -1.53
CA VAL A 196 -12.82 9.26 -0.86
C VAL A 196 -12.55 9.68 0.59
N THR A 197 -12.71 8.76 1.52
CA THR A 197 -12.42 8.96 2.94
C THR A 197 -11.49 7.86 3.44
N LEU A 198 -10.35 8.24 4.01
CA LEU A 198 -9.48 7.32 4.72
C LEU A 198 -10.12 6.95 6.07
N LEU A 199 -10.52 5.68 6.23
CA LEU A 199 -11.15 5.16 7.45
C LEU A 199 -10.13 4.69 8.48
N GLN A 200 -9.08 4.03 8.00
CA GLN A 200 -8.02 3.45 8.83
C GLN A 200 -6.67 3.66 8.14
N SER A 201 -5.65 3.89 8.93
CA SER A 201 -4.28 4.04 8.45
C SER A 201 -3.36 2.99 9.05
N GLN A 202 -2.47 2.46 8.25
CA GLN A 202 -1.40 1.57 8.70
C GLN A 202 -0.47 2.27 9.72
N LEU A 203 -0.39 3.59 9.71
CA LEU A 203 0.37 4.37 10.68
C LEU A 203 -0.20 4.31 12.10
N GLU A 204 -1.47 3.97 12.24
CA GLU A 204 -2.19 3.84 13.51
C GLU A 204 -2.12 2.41 14.08
N GLY A 205 -1.30 1.55 13.47
CA GLY A 205 -1.12 0.16 13.91
C GLY A 205 -2.03 -0.83 13.20
N ASN A 206 -2.91 -0.37 12.33
CA ASN A 206 -3.76 -1.24 11.50
C ASN A 206 -2.92 -2.04 10.50
N GLN A 207 -3.48 -3.13 9.98
CA GLN A 207 -2.78 -3.99 9.02
C GLN A 207 -2.62 -3.33 7.65
N GLY A 208 -3.54 -2.45 7.28
CA GLY A 208 -3.56 -1.72 6.01
C GLY A 208 -4.22 -0.36 6.14
N CYS A 209 -4.27 0.36 5.03
CA CYS A 209 -5.09 1.54 4.87
C CYS A 209 -6.45 1.15 4.29
N GLN A 210 -7.54 1.75 4.80
CA GLN A 210 -8.88 1.55 4.27
C GLN A 210 -9.44 2.85 3.74
N PHE A 211 -9.82 2.82 2.47
CA PHE A 211 -10.42 3.95 1.76
C PHE A 211 -11.88 3.62 1.44
N ARG A 212 -12.79 4.47 1.89
CA ARG A 212 -14.22 4.39 1.56
C ARG A 212 -14.54 5.36 0.45
N MET A 213 -15.23 4.90 -0.58
CA MET A 213 -15.70 5.69 -1.71
C MET A 213 -17.15 5.39 -2.05
N ARG A 214 -17.89 6.38 -2.54
CA ARG A 214 -19.27 6.17 -3.01
C ARG A 214 -19.28 5.54 -4.39
N LYS A 215 -20.27 4.66 -4.64
CA LYS A 215 -20.48 4.02 -5.95
C LYS A 215 -20.85 5.02 -7.04
N ASN A 216 -21.63 6.02 -6.68
CA ASN A 216 -22.04 7.06 -7.60
C ASN A 216 -21.36 8.38 -7.24
N PRO A 217 -20.80 9.10 -8.23
CA PRO A 217 -20.32 10.45 -8.00
C PRO A 217 -21.49 11.30 -7.50
N VAL A 218 -21.22 12.15 -6.51
CA VAL A 218 -22.22 13.15 -6.10
C VAL A 218 -22.38 14.07 -7.30
N SER A 219 -23.57 14.07 -7.90
CA SER A 219 -23.93 15.10 -8.88
C SER A 219 -23.79 16.45 -8.18
N THR A 220 -22.72 17.16 -8.45
CA THR A 220 -22.59 18.56 -8.07
C THR A 220 -23.63 19.32 -8.88
N THR A 221 -24.83 19.47 -8.31
CA THR A 221 -25.80 20.42 -8.83
C THR A 221 -25.17 21.79 -8.64
N THR A 222 -24.79 22.39 -9.75
CA THR A 222 -24.33 23.79 -9.88
C THR A 222 -25.43 24.73 -9.50
#